data_475ec1d8e9c05853023ed3e31709ac80
#
_entry.id   475ec1d8e9c05853023ed3e31709ac80
#
_cell.length_a   1.000
_cell.length_b   1.000
_cell.length_c   1.000
_cell.angle_alpha   90.00
_cell.angle_beta   90.00
_cell.angle_gamma   90.00
#
_symmetry.space_group_name_H-M   'P 1'
#
loop_
_entity.id
_entity.type
_entity.pdbx_description
1 polymer ?
#
loop_
_entity_poly.entity_id
_entity_poly.type
_entity_poly.pdbx_seq_one_letter_code
_entity_poly.pdbx_strand_id
1 'polypeptide(L)'
;IAGEVGRLQSSAETGAQLDVFAGLAELAERRAYARPDMHGGYALEIRAGRHPVVETMMPREDFIPNDVVLSEDARVMILTGPNMAGKSTLLRQVGLIQLLAQVGSFVPATAARLPVADRIFTRVGASDNLVRGQSTFMVEMNETASILHGATEASLVLLDEIGRGTSTYDGVSIAWAVVEAIHDTCRCRCLFATHY
;
A
#
# COMPACT_ATOMS: atom_id res chain seq x y z
N ILE A 1 19.89 -43.24 0.68
CA ILE A 1 19.50 -41.90 1.13
C ILE A 1 19.68 -40.88 -0.03
N ALA A 2 20.84 -40.85 -0.73
CA ALA A 2 21.07 -39.88 -1.83
C ALA A 2 20.03 -39.98 -2.98
N GLY A 3 19.51 -41.17 -3.32
CA GLY A 3 18.52 -41.36 -4.38
C GLY A 3 17.10 -40.89 -4.04
N GLU A 4 16.80 -40.61 -2.77
CA GLU A 4 15.47 -40.19 -2.31
C GLU A 4 15.39 -38.70 -1.96
N VAL A 5 16.51 -37.98 -2.07
CA VAL A 5 16.58 -36.54 -1.68
C VAL A 5 15.53 -35.73 -2.43
N GLY A 6 15.36 -35.93 -3.75
CA GLY A 6 14.37 -35.21 -4.54
C GLY A 6 12.93 -35.44 -4.08
N ARG A 7 12.59 -36.68 -3.68
CA ARG A 7 11.25 -36.99 -3.16
C ARG A 7 11.00 -36.37 -1.79
N LEU A 8 12.01 -36.34 -0.93
CA LEU A 8 11.96 -35.69 0.37
C LEU A 8 11.79 -34.16 0.24
N GLN A 9 12.54 -33.55 -0.67
CA GLN A 9 12.41 -32.12 -0.96
C GLN A 9 11.03 -31.76 -1.49
N SER A 10 10.52 -32.51 -2.48
CA SER A 10 9.16 -32.29 -3.02
C SER A 10 8.08 -32.46 -1.95
N SER A 11 8.22 -33.45 -1.06
CA SER A 11 7.28 -33.63 0.04
C SER A 11 7.34 -32.48 1.05
N ALA A 12 8.55 -31.97 1.34
CA ALA A 12 8.73 -30.83 2.24
C ALA A 12 8.15 -29.54 1.64
N GLU A 13 8.36 -29.29 0.34
CA GLU A 13 7.76 -28.15 -0.37
C GLU A 13 6.23 -28.20 -0.35
N THR A 14 5.65 -29.37 -0.64
CA THR A 14 4.20 -29.57 -0.57
C THR A 14 3.68 -29.32 0.85
N GLY A 15 4.36 -29.86 1.86
CA GLY A 15 4.01 -29.64 3.27
C GLY A 15 4.07 -28.15 3.65
N ALA A 16 5.11 -27.43 3.23
CA ALA A 16 5.25 -26.01 3.47
C ALA A 16 4.14 -25.18 2.79
N GLN A 17 3.76 -25.51 1.56
CA GLN A 17 2.65 -24.85 0.88
C GLN A 17 1.32 -25.08 1.60
N LEU A 18 1.04 -26.30 2.04
CA LEU A 18 -0.18 -26.62 2.80
C LEU A 18 -0.23 -25.85 4.13
N ASP A 19 0.89 -25.74 4.82
CA ASP A 19 1.00 -25.00 6.08
C ASP A 19 0.70 -23.49 5.88
N VAL A 20 1.27 -22.89 4.84
CA VAL A 20 0.98 -21.49 4.47
C VAL A 20 -0.50 -21.31 4.16
N PHE A 21 -1.10 -22.15 3.33
CA PHE A 21 -2.52 -22.03 2.99
C PHE A 21 -3.42 -22.25 4.19
N ALA A 22 -3.10 -23.19 5.07
CA ALA A 22 -3.85 -23.42 6.31
C ALA A 22 -3.79 -22.19 7.23
N GLY A 23 -2.59 -21.59 7.40
CA GLY A 23 -2.41 -20.40 8.21
C GLY A 23 -3.16 -19.18 7.65
N LEU A 24 -3.12 -18.95 6.32
CA LEU A 24 -3.88 -17.89 5.67
C LEU A 24 -5.40 -18.10 5.77
N ALA A 25 -5.88 -19.34 5.65
CA ALA A 25 -7.30 -19.68 5.79
C ALA A 25 -7.79 -19.44 7.22
N GLU A 26 -7.02 -19.89 8.23
CA GLU A 26 -7.32 -19.67 9.65
C GLU A 26 -7.37 -18.17 9.98
N LEU A 27 -6.42 -17.39 9.47
CA LEU A 27 -6.43 -15.93 9.63
C LEU A 27 -7.67 -15.30 9.01
N ALA A 28 -8.02 -15.72 7.79
CA ALA A 28 -9.19 -15.20 7.07
C ALA A 28 -10.49 -15.48 7.82
N GLU A 29 -10.66 -16.69 8.35
CA GLU A 29 -11.83 -17.07 9.14
C GLU A 29 -11.91 -16.27 10.45
N ARG A 30 -10.83 -16.27 11.25
CA ARG A 30 -10.78 -15.60 12.55
C ARG A 30 -11.01 -14.08 12.44
N ARG A 31 -10.53 -13.46 11.36
CA ARG A 31 -10.60 -12.01 11.17
C ARG A 31 -11.72 -11.56 10.25
N ALA A 32 -12.52 -12.48 9.74
CA ALA A 32 -13.55 -12.23 8.74
C ALA A 32 -13.01 -11.40 7.56
N TYR A 33 -11.94 -11.91 6.96
CA TYR A 33 -11.37 -11.35 5.73
C TYR A 33 -12.17 -11.83 4.52
N ALA A 34 -12.29 -11.00 3.52
CA ALA A 34 -12.97 -11.35 2.27
C ALA A 34 -11.98 -11.81 1.19
N ARG A 35 -12.44 -12.71 0.33
CA ARG A 35 -11.69 -13.09 -0.85
C ARG A 35 -11.66 -11.92 -1.84
N PRO A 36 -10.47 -11.41 -2.25
CA PRO A 36 -10.39 -10.35 -3.23
C PRO A 36 -10.69 -10.89 -4.64
N ASP A 37 -11.31 -10.04 -5.48
CA ASP A 37 -11.41 -10.25 -6.92
C ASP A 37 -10.22 -9.58 -7.61
N MET A 38 -9.30 -10.39 -8.13
CA MET A 38 -8.09 -9.92 -8.82
C MET A 38 -8.32 -9.83 -10.32
N HIS A 39 -7.93 -8.72 -10.94
CA HIS A 39 -8.14 -8.50 -12.37
C HIS A 39 -6.98 -7.77 -13.05
N GLY A 40 -6.92 -7.83 -14.38
CA GLY A 40 -5.90 -7.15 -15.20
C GLY A 40 -6.26 -5.71 -15.62
N GLY A 41 -7.38 -5.17 -15.13
CA GLY A 41 -7.81 -3.79 -15.46
C GLY A 41 -7.21 -2.74 -14.54
N TYR A 42 -7.71 -1.50 -14.63
CA TYR A 42 -7.17 -0.36 -13.87
C TYR A 42 -7.82 -0.18 -12.49
N ALA A 43 -9.12 -0.40 -12.34
CA ALA A 43 -9.88 -0.02 -11.15
C ALA A 43 -9.39 -0.71 -9.86
N LEU A 44 -9.24 0.06 -8.78
CA LEU A 44 -8.98 -0.43 -7.43
C LEU A 44 -10.19 -0.05 -6.57
N GLU A 45 -10.87 -1.06 -6.03
CA GLU A 45 -12.05 -0.86 -5.18
C GLU A 45 -11.89 -1.67 -3.89
N ILE A 46 -11.98 -1.00 -2.76
CA ILE A 46 -11.97 -1.59 -1.43
C ILE A 46 -13.22 -1.10 -0.71
N ARG A 47 -14.03 -2.01 -0.17
CA ARG A 47 -15.22 -1.69 0.61
C ARG A 47 -15.00 -2.08 2.07
N ALA A 48 -15.28 -1.13 2.95
CA ALA A 48 -15.10 -1.26 4.39
C ALA A 48 -13.74 -1.88 4.73
N GLY A 49 -12.67 -1.37 4.11
CA GLY A 49 -11.30 -1.79 4.34
C GLY A 49 -10.86 -1.49 5.76
N ARG A 50 -10.04 -2.36 6.34
CA ARG A 50 -9.47 -2.24 7.68
C ARG A 50 -7.97 -2.37 7.64
N HIS A 51 -7.28 -1.76 8.59
CA HIS A 51 -5.83 -1.92 8.71
C HIS A 51 -5.51 -3.20 9.51
N PRO A 52 -4.85 -4.21 8.92
CA PRO A 52 -4.71 -5.54 9.53
C PRO A 52 -4.00 -5.55 10.90
N VAL A 53 -3.12 -4.57 11.14
CA VAL A 53 -2.42 -4.46 12.43
C VAL A 53 -3.22 -3.60 13.41
N VAL A 54 -3.72 -2.43 12.97
CA VAL A 54 -4.42 -1.50 13.87
C VAL A 54 -5.71 -2.12 14.41
N GLU A 55 -6.46 -2.86 13.57
CA GLU A 55 -7.67 -3.57 14.01
C GLU A 55 -7.41 -4.63 15.10
N THR A 56 -6.16 -5.03 15.33
CA THR A 56 -5.81 -5.96 16.41
C THR A 56 -5.45 -5.27 17.72
N MET A 57 -5.21 -3.97 17.68
CA MET A 57 -4.76 -3.16 18.81
C MET A 57 -5.92 -2.45 19.56
N MET A 58 -7.13 -2.54 19.01
CA MET A 58 -8.34 -1.92 19.56
C MET A 58 -9.54 -2.85 19.39
N PRO A 59 -10.64 -2.66 20.14
CA PRO A 59 -11.90 -3.34 19.89
C PRO A 59 -12.35 -3.13 18.45
N ARG A 60 -12.88 -4.16 17.82
CA ARG A 60 -13.26 -4.12 16.40
C ARG A 60 -14.33 -3.06 16.10
N GLU A 61 -15.21 -2.81 17.04
CA GLU A 61 -16.24 -1.79 16.99
C GLU A 61 -15.69 -0.35 16.96
N ASP A 62 -14.48 -0.15 17.49
CA ASP A 62 -13.83 1.17 17.54
C ASP A 62 -13.07 1.50 16.24
N PHE A 63 -12.79 0.49 15.40
CA PHE A 63 -12.14 0.72 14.12
C PHE A 63 -13.16 1.15 13.08
N ILE A 64 -12.97 2.35 12.52
CA ILE A 64 -13.83 2.88 11.44
C ILE A 64 -13.29 2.37 10.09
N PRO A 65 -14.02 1.46 9.42
CA PRO A 65 -13.61 0.96 8.10
C PRO A 65 -13.70 2.06 7.03
N ASN A 66 -12.88 1.95 5.98
CA ASN A 66 -12.81 2.95 4.93
C ASN A 66 -13.05 2.34 3.54
N ASP A 67 -13.81 3.04 2.72
CA ASP A 67 -13.94 2.75 1.29
C ASP A 67 -12.87 3.49 0.51
N VAL A 68 -12.27 2.83 -0.48
CA VAL A 68 -11.31 3.43 -1.41
C VAL A 68 -11.66 3.00 -2.82
N VAL A 69 -11.77 3.99 -3.71
CA VAL A 69 -12.03 3.75 -5.14
C VAL A 69 -11.07 4.60 -5.97
N LEU A 70 -10.31 3.94 -6.84
CA LEU A 70 -9.50 4.58 -7.86
C LEU A 70 -9.90 4.02 -9.24
N SER A 71 -9.99 4.89 -10.23
CA SER A 71 -10.37 4.54 -11.61
C SER A 71 -9.49 5.29 -12.62
N GLU A 72 -9.65 5.00 -13.90
CA GLU A 72 -8.95 5.75 -14.96
C GLU A 72 -9.29 7.24 -14.96
N ASP A 73 -10.50 7.61 -14.54
CA ASP A 73 -10.95 9.00 -14.45
C ASP A 73 -10.62 9.64 -13.09
N ALA A 74 -10.29 8.84 -12.07
CA ALA A 74 -9.96 9.26 -10.72
C ALA A 74 -8.73 8.50 -10.20
N ARG A 75 -7.57 8.77 -10.82
CA ARG A 75 -6.30 8.07 -10.56
C ARG A 75 -5.67 8.45 -9.23
N VAL A 76 -5.85 9.68 -8.79
CA VAL A 76 -5.23 10.23 -7.60
C VAL A 76 -6.29 10.57 -6.56
N MET A 77 -6.17 9.99 -5.39
CA MET A 77 -6.97 10.35 -4.22
C MET A 77 -6.13 11.22 -3.29
N ILE A 78 -6.53 12.48 -3.12
CA ILE A 78 -5.88 13.40 -2.20
C ILE A 78 -6.60 13.33 -0.85
N LEU A 79 -5.82 13.00 0.19
CA LEU A 79 -6.29 12.90 1.57
C LEU A 79 -5.83 14.13 2.35
N THR A 80 -6.78 14.97 2.74
CA THR A 80 -6.52 16.16 3.56
C THR A 80 -7.10 15.99 4.96
N GLY A 81 -6.68 16.83 5.88
CA GLY A 81 -7.19 16.84 7.26
C GLY A 81 -6.09 16.98 8.30
N PRO A 82 -6.46 17.13 9.57
CA PRO A 82 -5.50 17.35 10.65
C PRO A 82 -4.57 16.15 10.86
N ASN A 83 -3.46 16.39 11.56
CA ASN A 83 -2.59 15.31 12.00
C ASN A 83 -3.36 14.36 12.93
N MET A 84 -3.00 13.09 12.92
CA MET A 84 -3.67 12.01 13.66
C MET A 84 -5.10 11.67 13.18
N ALA A 85 -5.58 12.24 12.07
CA ALA A 85 -6.87 11.89 11.48
C ALA A 85 -6.91 10.53 10.76
N GLY A 86 -5.82 9.75 10.82
CA GLY A 86 -5.77 8.42 10.20
C GLY A 86 -5.31 8.39 8.74
N LYS A 87 -4.86 9.52 8.15
CA LYS A 87 -4.40 9.56 6.75
C LYS A 87 -3.31 8.53 6.45
N SER A 88 -2.23 8.52 7.22
CA SER A 88 -1.12 7.54 7.07
C SER A 88 -1.57 6.10 7.34
N THR A 89 -2.55 5.90 8.21
CA THR A 89 -3.14 4.58 8.48
C THR A 89 -3.89 4.09 7.25
N LEU A 90 -4.67 4.95 6.58
CA LEU A 90 -5.37 4.61 5.35
C LEU A 90 -4.41 4.26 4.20
N LEU A 91 -3.33 5.03 4.02
CA LEU A 91 -2.30 4.71 3.03
C LEU A 91 -1.72 3.32 3.25
N ARG A 92 -1.29 3.03 4.47
CA ARG A 92 -0.72 1.72 4.84
C ARG A 92 -1.76 0.60 4.69
N GLN A 93 -3.01 0.85 5.08
CA GLN A 93 -4.11 -0.09 4.91
C GLN A 93 -4.27 -0.51 3.44
N VAL A 94 -4.33 0.43 2.52
CA VAL A 94 -4.47 0.14 1.08
C VAL A 94 -3.27 -0.63 0.55
N GLY A 95 -2.05 -0.24 0.90
CA GLY A 95 -0.84 -0.94 0.51
C GLY A 95 -0.79 -2.38 1.02
N LEU A 96 -1.17 -2.60 2.28
CA LEU A 96 -1.20 -3.93 2.88
C LEU A 96 -2.31 -4.80 2.28
N ILE A 97 -3.49 -4.25 2.00
CA ILE A 97 -4.59 -4.97 1.33
C ILE A 97 -4.13 -5.41 -0.07
N GLN A 98 -3.53 -4.52 -0.85
CA GLN A 98 -3.00 -4.86 -2.18
C GLN A 98 -1.92 -5.94 -2.11
N LEU A 99 -1.00 -5.84 -1.16
CA LEU A 99 0.07 -6.83 -0.96
C LEU A 99 -0.51 -8.19 -0.56
N LEU A 100 -1.40 -8.24 0.43
CA LEU A 100 -2.06 -9.47 0.87
C LEU A 100 -2.80 -10.16 -0.27
N ALA A 101 -3.54 -9.39 -1.08
CA ALA A 101 -4.24 -9.92 -2.24
C ALA A 101 -3.28 -10.57 -3.25
N GLN A 102 -2.14 -9.93 -3.54
CA GLN A 102 -1.17 -10.42 -4.54
C GLN A 102 -0.36 -11.63 -4.05
N VAL A 103 -0.23 -11.85 -2.76
CA VAL A 103 0.36 -13.08 -2.23
C VAL A 103 -0.66 -14.21 -2.11
N GLY A 104 -1.92 -14.00 -2.52
CA GLY A 104 -2.98 -15.01 -2.53
C GLY A 104 -3.76 -15.13 -1.21
N SER A 105 -3.62 -14.17 -0.30
CA SER A 105 -4.38 -14.11 0.94
C SER A 105 -5.76 -13.48 0.74
N PHE A 106 -6.69 -13.77 1.64
CA PHE A 106 -7.87 -12.96 1.85
C PHE A 106 -7.48 -11.63 2.50
N VAL A 107 -8.33 -10.60 2.36
CA VAL A 107 -8.01 -9.22 2.74
C VAL A 107 -8.97 -8.66 3.79
N PRO A 108 -8.49 -7.77 4.67
CA PRO A 108 -9.31 -7.13 5.70
C PRO A 108 -10.28 -6.08 5.12
N ALA A 109 -11.29 -6.56 4.42
CA ALA A 109 -12.35 -5.76 3.82
C ALA A 109 -13.65 -6.56 3.78
N THR A 110 -14.80 -5.91 3.51
CA THR A 110 -16.04 -6.63 3.20
C THR A 110 -16.09 -7.10 1.75
N ALA A 111 -15.48 -6.34 0.85
CA ALA A 111 -15.22 -6.72 -0.54
C ALA A 111 -14.01 -5.94 -1.06
N ALA A 112 -13.27 -6.57 -1.96
CA ALA A 112 -12.18 -5.90 -2.66
C ALA A 112 -12.10 -6.40 -4.10
N ARG A 113 -12.01 -5.46 -5.04
CA ARG A 113 -11.74 -5.72 -6.45
C ARG A 113 -10.46 -4.97 -6.79
N LEU A 114 -9.40 -5.72 -7.04
CA LEU A 114 -8.04 -5.19 -7.06
C LEU A 114 -7.33 -5.54 -8.37
N PRO A 115 -6.65 -4.56 -8.98
CA PRO A 115 -5.81 -4.81 -10.14
C PRO A 115 -4.51 -5.52 -9.72
N VAL A 116 -3.88 -6.20 -10.67
CA VAL A 116 -2.50 -6.64 -10.46
C VAL A 116 -1.58 -5.42 -10.58
N ALA A 117 -0.94 -5.03 -9.48
CA ALA A 117 0.07 -3.98 -9.47
C ALA A 117 1.45 -4.59 -9.73
N ASP A 118 2.21 -4.00 -10.67
CA ASP A 118 3.58 -4.41 -10.95
C ASP A 118 4.54 -3.98 -9.84
N ARG A 119 4.26 -2.84 -9.21
CA ARG A 119 5.03 -2.28 -8.09
C ARG A 119 4.11 -1.54 -7.12
N ILE A 120 4.48 -1.58 -5.84
CA ILE A 120 3.90 -0.77 -4.80
C ILE A 120 4.99 0.15 -4.28
N PHE A 121 4.88 1.43 -4.57
CA PHE A 121 5.78 2.45 -4.05
C PHE A 121 5.19 3.10 -2.81
N THR A 122 6.00 3.23 -1.78
CA THR A 122 5.58 3.87 -0.54
C THR A 122 6.58 4.93 -0.12
N ARG A 123 6.09 6.11 0.17
CA ARG A 123 6.81 7.16 0.89
C ARG A 123 5.92 7.57 2.06
N VAL A 124 5.99 6.81 3.14
CA VAL A 124 5.16 6.95 4.34
C VAL A 124 6.05 7.05 5.57
N GLY A 125 5.98 8.19 6.25
CA GLY A 125 6.77 8.49 7.44
C GLY A 125 8.16 9.07 7.12
N ALA A 126 8.63 9.99 7.95
CA ALA A 126 10.00 10.48 7.91
C ALA A 126 10.91 9.45 8.61
N SER A 127 11.76 8.76 7.88
CA SER A 127 12.90 8.08 8.50
C SER A 127 13.98 9.13 8.72
N ASP A 128 14.08 9.68 9.94
CA ASP A 128 15.22 10.50 10.35
C ASP A 128 16.48 9.61 10.38
N ASN A 129 17.09 9.44 9.23
CA ASN A 129 18.36 8.74 9.11
C ASN A 129 19.52 9.71 9.45
N LEU A 130 19.52 10.19 10.72
CA LEU A 130 20.54 11.09 11.29
C LEU A 130 21.97 10.51 11.18
N VAL A 131 22.09 9.19 10.96
CA VAL A 131 23.36 8.47 10.91
C VAL A 131 24.18 8.76 9.64
N ARG A 132 23.53 9.22 8.55
CA ARG A 132 24.22 9.45 7.25
C ARG A 132 24.52 10.90 6.93
N GLY A 133 24.17 11.87 7.81
CA GLY A 133 24.47 13.30 7.57
C GLY A 133 23.78 13.91 6.32
N GLN A 134 22.81 13.19 5.73
CA GLN A 134 22.04 13.71 4.59
C GLN A 134 20.85 14.52 5.13
N SER A 135 20.56 15.64 4.47
CA SER A 135 19.34 16.40 4.73
C SER A 135 18.10 15.50 4.50
N THR A 136 17.20 15.46 5.46
CA THR A 136 15.92 14.74 5.36
C THR A 136 15.16 15.12 4.10
N PHE A 137 15.23 16.38 3.70
CA PHE A 137 14.67 16.89 2.45
C PHE A 137 15.30 16.25 1.20
N MET A 138 16.64 16.10 1.15
CA MET A 138 17.32 15.46 0.02
C MET A 138 16.96 13.98 -0.10
N VAL A 139 16.84 13.26 1.02
CA VAL A 139 16.40 11.88 1.02
C VAL A 139 14.99 11.79 0.45
N GLU A 140 14.08 12.65 0.93
CA GLU A 140 12.71 12.73 0.43
C GLU A 140 12.63 12.98 -1.07
N MET A 141 13.41 13.94 -1.58
CA MET A 141 13.45 14.27 -3.00
C MET A 141 14.01 13.13 -3.85
N ASN A 142 15.04 12.44 -3.38
CA ASN A 142 15.61 11.28 -4.08
C ASN A 142 14.63 10.10 -4.13
N GLU A 143 13.92 9.81 -3.04
CA GLU A 143 12.89 8.78 -2.99
C GLU A 143 11.72 9.13 -3.93
N THR A 144 11.25 10.37 -3.88
CA THR A 144 10.18 10.87 -4.74
C THR A 144 10.58 10.81 -6.23
N ALA A 145 11.80 11.23 -6.57
CA ALA A 145 12.32 11.11 -7.93
C ALA A 145 12.41 9.65 -8.39
N SER A 146 12.85 8.74 -7.53
CA SER A 146 12.89 7.31 -7.82
C SER A 146 11.49 6.74 -8.10
N ILE A 147 10.48 7.19 -7.36
CA ILE A 147 9.08 6.80 -7.59
C ILE A 147 8.63 7.31 -8.96
N LEU A 148 8.81 8.60 -9.26
CA LEU A 148 8.37 9.19 -10.53
C LEU A 148 9.04 8.55 -11.76
N HIS A 149 10.31 8.15 -11.64
CA HIS A 149 11.02 7.46 -12.73
C HIS A 149 10.67 5.98 -12.85
N GLY A 150 10.29 5.34 -11.74
CA GLY A 150 10.05 3.89 -11.69
C GLY A 150 8.59 3.48 -11.80
N ALA A 151 7.66 4.41 -11.58
CA ALA A 151 6.23 4.11 -11.63
C ALA A 151 5.74 3.92 -13.07
N THR A 152 4.90 2.92 -13.25
CA THR A 152 4.18 2.64 -14.49
C THR A 152 2.69 2.83 -14.28
N GLU A 153 1.89 2.80 -15.33
CA GLU A 153 0.42 2.89 -15.24
C GLU A 153 -0.18 1.75 -14.38
N ALA A 154 0.50 0.61 -14.26
CA ALA A 154 0.10 -0.51 -13.43
C ALA A 154 0.52 -0.38 -11.95
N SER A 155 1.33 0.60 -11.59
CA SER A 155 1.84 0.77 -10.22
C SER A 155 0.80 1.34 -9.27
N LEU A 156 0.98 1.07 -7.96
CA LEU A 156 0.30 1.72 -6.86
C LEU A 156 1.30 2.59 -6.08
N VAL A 157 1.00 3.88 -5.95
CA VAL A 157 1.85 4.87 -5.28
C VAL A 157 1.15 5.40 -4.03
N LEU A 158 1.85 5.37 -2.89
CA LEU A 158 1.35 5.80 -1.60
C LEU A 158 2.30 6.86 -1.03
N LEU A 159 1.87 8.12 -1.04
CA LEU A 159 2.68 9.25 -0.61
C LEU A 159 2.09 9.92 0.63
N ASP A 160 2.92 10.15 1.63
CA ASP A 160 2.54 10.81 2.87
C ASP A 160 3.40 12.06 3.07
N GLU A 161 2.75 13.21 3.01
CA GLU A 161 3.29 14.52 3.39
C GLU A 161 4.60 14.92 2.67
N ILE A 162 4.59 14.90 1.35
CA ILE A 162 5.72 15.39 0.54
C ILE A 162 5.91 16.90 0.72
N GLY A 163 7.17 17.33 0.84
CA GLY A 163 7.54 18.74 0.96
C GLY A 163 7.67 19.27 2.39
N ARG A 164 7.69 18.40 3.40
CA ARG A 164 7.82 18.81 4.83
C ARG A 164 9.19 19.40 5.18
N GLY A 165 10.24 19.05 4.46
CA GLY A 165 11.62 19.42 4.78
C GLY A 165 12.05 20.82 4.29
N THR A 166 11.12 21.64 3.78
CA THR A 166 11.40 22.97 3.22
C THR A 166 10.36 24.01 3.64
N SER A 167 10.43 25.23 3.07
CA SER A 167 9.44 26.28 3.34
C SER A 167 8.04 25.84 2.86
N THR A 168 6.98 26.37 3.49
CA THR A 168 5.60 26.01 3.15
C THR A 168 5.29 26.20 1.66
N TYR A 169 5.72 27.31 1.07
CA TYR A 169 5.47 27.61 -0.34
C TYR A 169 6.21 26.66 -1.28
N ASP A 170 7.47 26.36 -0.99
CA ASP A 170 8.25 25.40 -1.77
C ASP A 170 7.67 24.00 -1.62
N GLY A 171 7.28 23.63 -0.39
CA GLY A 171 6.66 22.33 -0.10
C GLY A 171 5.37 22.10 -0.87
N VAL A 172 4.46 23.09 -0.89
CA VAL A 172 3.23 23.05 -1.70
C VAL A 172 3.56 22.92 -3.18
N SER A 173 4.51 23.71 -3.68
CA SER A 173 4.88 23.70 -5.10
C SER A 173 5.43 22.34 -5.54
N ILE A 174 6.28 21.74 -4.71
CA ILE A 174 6.81 20.39 -4.95
C ILE A 174 5.70 19.34 -4.90
N ALA A 175 4.85 19.36 -3.87
CA ALA A 175 3.75 18.44 -3.72
C ALA A 175 2.79 18.50 -4.92
N TRP A 176 2.48 19.72 -5.39
CA TRP A 176 1.66 19.94 -6.58
C TRP A 176 2.30 19.34 -7.83
N ALA A 177 3.56 19.66 -8.10
CA ALA A 177 4.29 19.14 -9.26
C ALA A 177 4.39 17.62 -9.26
N VAL A 178 4.55 16.98 -8.08
CA VAL A 178 4.58 15.52 -7.92
C VAL A 178 3.22 14.94 -8.26
N VAL A 179 2.12 15.51 -7.77
CA VAL A 179 0.77 15.05 -8.08
C VAL A 179 0.45 15.16 -9.56
N GLU A 180 0.79 16.29 -10.20
CA GLU A 180 0.63 16.47 -11.65
C GLU A 180 1.44 15.44 -12.43
N ALA A 181 2.71 15.23 -12.08
CA ALA A 181 3.55 14.21 -12.74
C ALA A 181 2.96 12.79 -12.61
N ILE A 182 2.45 12.43 -11.44
CA ILE A 182 1.79 11.13 -11.22
C ILE A 182 0.52 11.00 -12.06
N HIS A 183 -0.30 12.05 -12.09
CA HIS A 183 -1.58 12.05 -12.79
C HIS A 183 -1.39 12.05 -14.32
N ASP A 184 -0.54 12.92 -14.85
CA ASP A 184 -0.45 13.19 -16.29
C ASP A 184 0.61 12.32 -16.99
N THR A 185 1.72 12.05 -16.30
CA THR A 185 2.87 11.34 -16.89
C THR A 185 2.90 9.86 -16.49
N CYS A 186 2.95 9.54 -15.18
CA CYS A 186 2.98 8.15 -14.72
C CYS A 186 1.63 7.46 -14.94
N ARG A 187 0.53 8.19 -14.82
CA ARG A 187 -0.85 7.73 -14.99
C ARG A 187 -1.21 6.55 -14.08
N CYS A 188 -0.48 6.38 -12.99
CA CYS A 188 -0.66 5.29 -12.03
C CYS A 188 -1.69 5.64 -10.94
N ARG A 189 -2.09 4.63 -10.19
CA ARG A 189 -2.97 4.78 -9.02
C ARG A 189 -2.18 5.41 -7.89
N CYS A 190 -2.72 6.46 -7.27
CA CYS A 190 -2.04 7.14 -6.17
C CYS A 190 -3.00 7.51 -5.05
N LEU A 191 -2.58 7.25 -3.80
CA LEU A 191 -3.12 7.92 -2.63
C LEU A 191 -2.06 8.89 -2.11
N PHE A 192 -2.44 10.15 -2.00
CA PHE A 192 -1.57 11.23 -1.58
C PHE A 192 -2.13 11.92 -0.33
N ALA A 193 -1.50 11.71 0.82
CA ALA A 193 -1.85 12.41 2.04
C ALA A 193 -1.06 13.71 2.16
N THR A 194 -1.74 14.79 2.49
CA THR A 194 -1.13 16.11 2.65
C THR A 194 -1.80 16.90 3.77
N HIS A 195 -1.11 17.91 4.25
CA HIS A 195 -1.61 18.90 5.20
C HIS A 195 -1.72 20.32 4.57
N TYR A 196 -1.47 20.40 3.28
CA TYR A 196 -1.63 21.63 2.49
C TYR A 196 -3.07 21.82 2.03
#